data_58eeae5d32970f411dc1b9d0dad8f076
#
_entry.id   58eeae5d32970f411dc1b9d0dad8f076
#
_cell.length_a   1.000
_cell.length_b   1.000
_cell.length_c   1.000
_cell.angle_alpha   90.00
_cell.angle_beta   90.00
_cell.angle_gamma   90.00
#
_symmetry.space_group_name_H-M   'P 1'
#
loop_
_entity.id
_entity.type
_entity.pdbx_description
1 polymer ?
#
loop_
_entity_poly.entity_id
_entity_poly.type
_entity_poly.pdbx_seq_one_letter_code
_entity_poly.pdbx_strand_id
1 'polypeptide(L)'
;MTTPAQPPRIPLTTLQKKVLVALAATVGLRMLGLFLVLPVFTLYGLQFTHSRFLVGFAFGCYGLTMAILQIPFGRLSDRIGRRKVLILGMALFSGGSFLGAMPHWFPASLQIGILILGRLVQGGGAIISVAFAAVADHIEPQRRSTAMAVLGIPIGAAFAVGIIAGPILAGLLGTPFLFWLTGFLGLGTDLLLARYLPEAPPSRTAPVPLTEVLHNPPLLAYSMGGFLINFFMSTFFFYFPLIVTGQHHLKMTQYYAVLLPMMLISGVTMFGFSRGADHGWGKPLAAIAFLFFVPSSLLLFRPEWVGLDPARLAPVLIAGTLFYIGFTGLEPILPSLVSKVAPENAYGAALGAYNTLQFLGSFVGGSVAGALSHYSSGHIMTTLIAAGLVGFLLMVAAKPIRPRETTQ
;
A
#
# COMPACT_ATOMS: atom_id res chain seq x y z
N MET A 1 16.28 22.24 -36.81
CA MET A 1 16.60 21.68 -35.49
C MET A 1 16.38 20.17 -35.58
N THR A 2 17.43 19.41 -35.77
CA THR A 2 17.37 17.94 -35.83
C THR A 2 17.24 17.39 -34.43
N THR A 3 16.11 16.73 -34.13
CA THR A 3 15.87 16.00 -32.88
C THR A 3 17.06 15.03 -32.67
N PRO A 4 17.76 15.07 -31.52
CA PRO A 4 18.84 14.12 -31.26
C PRO A 4 18.28 12.70 -31.34
N ALA A 5 18.89 11.85 -32.15
CA ALA A 5 18.52 10.47 -32.31
C ALA A 5 18.56 9.77 -30.95
N GLN A 6 17.43 9.20 -30.53
CA GLN A 6 17.39 8.39 -29.32
C GLN A 6 18.39 7.24 -29.49
N PRO A 7 19.27 6.98 -28.50
CA PRO A 7 20.21 5.87 -28.58
C PRO A 7 19.46 4.55 -28.82
N PRO A 8 20.02 3.64 -29.61
CA PRO A 8 19.37 2.38 -29.96
C PRO A 8 18.99 1.61 -28.68
N ARG A 9 17.72 1.20 -28.58
CA ARG A 9 17.21 0.41 -27.47
C ARG A 9 17.83 -0.98 -27.50
N ILE A 10 18.97 -1.17 -26.82
CA ILE A 10 19.58 -2.49 -26.66
C ILE A 10 18.59 -3.42 -25.95
N PRO A 11 18.21 -4.59 -26.46
CA PRO A 11 17.26 -5.49 -25.79
C PRO A 11 17.80 -5.98 -24.44
N LEU A 12 16.91 -6.16 -23.45
CA LEU A 12 17.30 -6.75 -22.16
C LEU A 12 17.88 -8.16 -22.39
N THR A 13 18.97 -8.47 -21.72
CA THR A 13 19.54 -9.83 -21.72
C THR A 13 18.55 -10.84 -21.13
N THR A 14 18.72 -12.10 -21.46
CA THR A 14 17.88 -13.18 -20.90
C THR A 14 17.95 -13.22 -19.37
N LEU A 15 19.11 -12.93 -18.78
CA LEU A 15 19.30 -12.86 -17.34
C LEU A 15 18.52 -11.69 -16.74
N GLN A 16 18.65 -10.49 -17.31
CA GLN A 16 17.90 -9.31 -16.86
C GLN A 16 16.38 -9.51 -16.90
N LYS A 17 15.88 -10.16 -17.96
CA LYS A 17 14.45 -10.52 -18.05
C LYS A 17 14.03 -11.48 -16.93
N LYS A 18 14.82 -12.53 -16.66
CA LYS A 18 14.53 -13.49 -15.58
C LYS A 18 14.53 -12.83 -14.20
N VAL A 19 15.52 -11.98 -13.92
CA VAL A 19 15.61 -11.20 -12.68
C VAL A 19 14.39 -10.29 -12.52
N LEU A 20 14.04 -9.55 -13.57
CA LEU A 20 12.91 -8.62 -13.53
C LEU A 20 11.57 -9.34 -13.31
N VAL A 21 11.36 -10.48 -13.99
CA VAL A 21 10.16 -11.31 -13.82
C VAL A 21 10.10 -11.89 -12.41
N ALA A 22 11.21 -12.41 -11.87
CA ALA A 22 11.25 -12.95 -10.51
C ALA A 22 10.93 -11.88 -9.45
N LEU A 23 11.51 -10.68 -9.57
CA LEU A 23 11.23 -9.56 -8.67
C LEU A 23 9.79 -9.06 -8.80
N ALA A 24 9.28 -8.91 -10.02
CA ALA A 24 7.91 -8.49 -10.30
C ALA A 24 6.90 -9.50 -9.75
N ALA A 25 7.14 -10.81 -9.95
CA ALA A 25 6.31 -11.87 -9.39
C ALA A 25 6.34 -11.86 -7.86
N THR A 26 7.52 -11.69 -7.25
CA THR A 26 7.67 -11.65 -5.78
C THR A 26 6.89 -10.48 -5.19
N VAL A 27 7.06 -9.27 -5.73
CA VAL A 27 6.34 -8.08 -5.26
C VAL A 27 4.84 -8.22 -5.51
N GLY A 28 4.43 -8.70 -6.69
CA GLY A 28 3.03 -8.88 -7.06
C GLY A 28 2.31 -9.93 -6.21
N LEU A 29 2.90 -11.12 -6.03
CA LEU A 29 2.28 -12.20 -5.22
C LEU A 29 2.22 -11.83 -3.74
N ARG A 30 3.24 -11.15 -3.21
CA ARG A 30 3.21 -10.61 -1.86
C ARG A 30 2.06 -9.59 -1.69
N MET A 31 1.92 -8.66 -2.63
CA MET A 31 0.83 -7.66 -2.60
C MET A 31 -0.54 -8.31 -2.78
N LEU A 32 -0.64 -9.33 -3.62
CA LEU A 32 -1.87 -10.12 -3.78
C LEU A 32 -2.29 -10.73 -2.43
N GLY A 33 -1.36 -11.38 -1.73
CA GLY A 33 -1.63 -11.94 -0.41
C GLY A 33 -2.11 -10.90 0.61
N LEU A 34 -1.53 -9.70 0.60
CA LEU A 34 -1.99 -8.60 1.45
C LEU A 34 -3.42 -8.17 1.10
N PHE A 35 -3.68 -7.92 -0.19
CA PHE A 35 -4.97 -7.38 -0.65
C PHE A 35 -6.11 -8.38 -0.59
N LEU A 36 -5.84 -9.70 -0.65
CA LEU A 36 -6.84 -10.74 -0.42
C LEU A 36 -7.45 -10.66 0.99
N VAL A 37 -6.61 -10.40 1.99
CA VAL A 37 -7.02 -10.38 3.40
C VAL A 37 -7.64 -9.04 3.81
N LEU A 38 -7.22 -7.94 3.18
CA LEU A 38 -7.55 -6.57 3.57
C LEU A 38 -9.06 -6.33 3.78
N PRO A 39 -9.97 -6.65 2.83
CA PRO A 39 -11.40 -6.33 2.94
C PRO A 39 -12.17 -7.22 3.91
N VAL A 40 -11.59 -8.28 4.45
CA VAL A 40 -12.26 -9.24 5.34
C VAL A 40 -11.61 -9.34 6.71
N PHE A 41 -10.45 -8.70 6.91
CA PHE A 41 -9.66 -8.83 8.13
C PHE A 41 -10.41 -8.43 9.38
N THR A 42 -11.16 -7.33 9.35
CA THR A 42 -11.90 -6.82 10.52
C THR A 42 -12.92 -7.84 11.01
N LEU A 43 -13.69 -8.44 10.11
CA LEU A 43 -14.66 -9.48 10.46
C LEU A 43 -13.96 -10.75 11.00
N TYR A 44 -12.80 -11.08 10.46
CA TYR A 44 -12.00 -12.19 10.96
C TYR A 44 -11.47 -11.94 12.37
N GLY A 45 -10.91 -10.75 12.62
CA GLY A 45 -10.40 -10.38 13.94
C GLY A 45 -11.48 -10.35 15.02
N LEU A 46 -12.71 -9.94 14.68
CA LEU A 46 -13.85 -9.91 15.59
C LEU A 46 -14.34 -11.33 16.01
N GLN A 47 -13.91 -12.39 15.34
CA GLN A 47 -14.18 -13.76 15.80
C GLN A 47 -13.38 -14.10 17.07
N PHE A 48 -12.27 -13.42 17.35
CA PHE A 48 -11.34 -13.73 18.43
C PHE A 48 -11.42 -12.74 19.60
N THR A 49 -12.11 -11.62 19.45
CA THR A 49 -12.24 -10.63 20.50
C THR A 49 -13.43 -9.68 20.25
N HIS A 50 -14.06 -9.23 21.32
CA HIS A 50 -15.06 -8.15 21.26
C HIS A 50 -14.41 -6.75 21.21
N SER A 51 -13.10 -6.64 21.47
CA SER A 51 -12.38 -5.38 21.45
C SER A 51 -12.06 -4.96 20.02
N ARG A 52 -12.82 -4.01 19.49
CA ARG A 52 -12.56 -3.41 18.18
C ARG A 52 -11.20 -2.71 18.13
N PHE A 53 -10.71 -2.21 19.28
CA PHE A 53 -9.37 -1.65 19.38
C PHE A 53 -8.30 -2.70 19.07
N LEU A 54 -8.37 -3.89 19.69
CA LEU A 54 -7.41 -4.96 19.42
C LEU A 54 -7.44 -5.43 17.95
N VAL A 55 -8.63 -5.46 17.35
CA VAL A 55 -8.76 -5.79 15.92
C VAL A 55 -8.13 -4.71 15.05
N GLY A 56 -8.37 -3.42 15.32
CA GLY A 56 -7.77 -2.31 14.60
C GLY A 56 -6.24 -2.26 14.78
N PHE A 57 -5.76 -2.53 16.00
CA PHE A 57 -4.34 -2.67 16.29
C PHE A 57 -3.71 -3.82 15.50
N ALA A 58 -4.34 -5.02 15.52
CA ALA A 58 -3.91 -6.17 14.72
C ALA A 58 -3.87 -5.86 13.22
N PHE A 59 -4.88 -5.11 12.72
CA PHE A 59 -4.92 -4.64 11.33
C PHE A 59 -3.69 -3.78 11.01
N GLY A 60 -3.37 -2.83 11.88
CA GLY A 60 -2.27 -1.88 11.71
C GLY A 60 -0.87 -2.49 11.95
N CYS A 61 -0.72 -3.49 12.82
CA CYS A 61 0.57 -4.08 13.23
C CYS A 61 1.45 -4.50 12.06
N TYR A 62 0.87 -5.00 10.98
CA TYR A 62 1.57 -5.27 9.74
C TYR A 62 2.33 -4.03 9.23
N GLY A 63 1.66 -2.88 9.19
CA GLY A 63 2.25 -1.61 8.79
C GLY A 63 3.35 -1.12 9.74
N LEU A 64 3.17 -1.33 11.05
CA LEU A 64 4.18 -0.96 12.05
C LEU A 64 5.51 -1.67 11.79
N THR A 65 5.49 -2.99 11.66
CA THR A 65 6.70 -3.78 11.41
C THR A 65 7.31 -3.44 10.06
N MET A 66 6.47 -3.22 9.03
CA MET A 66 6.91 -2.74 7.72
C MET A 66 7.66 -1.41 7.83
N ALA A 67 7.10 -0.43 8.55
CA ALA A 67 7.72 0.88 8.73
C ALA A 67 9.07 0.77 9.44
N ILE A 68 9.15 -0.05 10.50
CA ILE A 68 10.37 -0.23 11.29
C ILE A 68 11.46 -0.94 10.46
N LEU A 69 11.11 -1.98 9.70
CA LEU A 69 12.09 -2.82 9.00
C LEU A 69 12.46 -2.33 7.60
N GLN A 70 11.74 -1.39 7.02
CA GLN A 70 11.96 -0.90 5.66
C GLN A 70 13.41 -0.42 5.44
N ILE A 71 13.91 0.43 6.33
CA ILE A 71 15.27 0.98 6.26
C ILE A 71 16.32 -0.04 6.72
N PRO A 72 16.17 -0.73 7.88
CA PRO A 72 17.09 -1.80 8.29
C PRO A 72 17.29 -2.88 7.22
N PHE A 73 16.23 -3.34 6.56
CA PHE A 73 16.34 -4.35 5.51
C PHE A 73 17.05 -3.83 4.26
N GLY A 74 16.82 -2.57 3.89
CA GLY A 74 17.60 -1.92 2.85
C GLY A 74 19.10 -1.99 3.16
N ARG A 75 19.52 -1.50 4.35
CA ARG A 75 20.92 -1.53 4.79
C ARG A 75 21.48 -2.94 4.94
N LEU A 76 20.69 -3.87 5.48
CA LEU A 76 21.10 -5.26 5.60
C LEU A 76 21.38 -5.87 4.24
N SER A 77 20.54 -5.57 3.25
CA SER A 77 20.69 -6.08 1.89
C SER A 77 21.94 -5.53 1.17
N ASP A 78 22.40 -4.33 1.56
CA ASP A 78 23.67 -3.79 1.08
C ASP A 78 24.88 -4.57 1.62
N ARG A 79 24.74 -5.18 2.81
CA ARG A 79 25.84 -5.89 3.50
C ARG A 79 25.90 -7.39 3.17
N ILE A 80 24.75 -8.09 3.22
CA ILE A 80 24.71 -9.55 3.07
C ILE A 80 24.18 -10.01 1.70
N GLY A 81 23.79 -9.06 0.85
CA GLY A 81 23.28 -9.31 -0.50
C GLY A 81 21.75 -9.23 -0.59
N ARG A 82 21.25 -8.74 -1.74
CA ARG A 82 19.82 -8.51 -2.00
C ARG A 82 18.99 -9.79 -1.89
N ARG A 83 19.46 -10.87 -2.52
CA ARG A 83 18.77 -12.17 -2.56
C ARG A 83 18.48 -12.72 -1.16
N LYS A 84 19.46 -12.71 -0.28
CA LYS A 84 19.32 -13.26 1.08
C LYS A 84 18.26 -12.50 1.90
N VAL A 85 18.25 -11.17 1.79
CA VAL A 85 17.28 -10.35 2.53
C VAL A 85 15.88 -10.44 1.92
N LEU A 86 15.75 -10.56 0.60
CA LEU A 86 14.46 -10.82 -0.05
C LEU A 86 13.86 -12.16 0.41
N ILE A 87 14.65 -13.23 0.42
CA ILE A 87 14.23 -14.55 0.91
C ILE A 87 13.86 -14.49 2.40
N LEU A 88 14.69 -13.86 3.24
CA LEU A 88 14.38 -13.69 4.66
C LEU A 88 13.05 -12.95 4.87
N GLY A 89 12.85 -11.84 4.15
CA GLY A 89 11.62 -11.07 4.24
C GLY A 89 10.39 -11.87 3.78
N MET A 90 10.50 -12.63 2.70
CA MET A 90 9.40 -13.47 2.22
C MET A 90 9.14 -14.67 3.14
N ALA A 91 10.16 -15.26 3.74
CA ALA A 91 10.01 -16.30 4.77
C ALA A 91 9.25 -15.76 6.01
N LEU A 92 9.60 -14.54 6.48
CA LEU A 92 8.86 -13.87 7.57
C LEU A 92 7.42 -13.58 7.16
N PHE A 93 7.19 -13.09 5.93
CA PHE A 93 5.85 -12.86 5.39
C PHE A 93 5.01 -14.14 5.38
N SER A 94 5.59 -15.25 4.93
CA SER A 94 4.94 -16.57 4.89
C SER A 94 4.67 -17.10 6.30
N GLY A 95 5.65 -17.07 7.19
CA GLY A 95 5.51 -17.51 8.58
C GLY A 95 4.44 -16.73 9.33
N GLY A 96 4.43 -15.40 9.18
CA GLY A 96 3.39 -14.55 9.76
C GLY A 96 2.00 -14.82 9.16
N SER A 97 1.94 -15.15 7.88
CA SER A 97 0.67 -15.56 7.24
C SER A 97 0.17 -16.88 7.81
N PHE A 98 1.03 -17.88 7.98
CA PHE A 98 0.62 -19.14 8.62
C PHE A 98 0.13 -18.92 10.06
N LEU A 99 0.83 -18.11 10.85
CA LEU A 99 0.35 -17.73 12.18
C LEU A 99 -1.03 -17.05 12.14
N GLY A 100 -1.26 -16.18 11.15
CA GLY A 100 -2.56 -15.54 10.94
C GLY A 100 -3.69 -16.50 10.57
N ALA A 101 -3.38 -17.68 10.01
CA ALA A 101 -4.33 -18.74 9.71
C ALA A 101 -4.70 -19.62 10.91
N MET A 102 -3.84 -19.65 11.95
CA MET A 102 -3.90 -20.63 13.04
C MET A 102 -4.56 -20.17 14.36
N PRO A 103 -5.13 -18.96 14.55
CA PRO A 103 -5.67 -18.56 15.86
C PRO A 103 -6.63 -19.58 16.46
N HIS A 104 -7.48 -20.21 15.64
CA HIS A 104 -8.45 -21.21 16.08
C HIS A 104 -7.84 -22.48 16.73
N TRP A 105 -6.55 -22.73 16.54
CA TRP A 105 -5.84 -23.88 17.13
C TRP A 105 -5.40 -23.61 18.58
N PHE A 106 -5.52 -22.36 19.03
CA PHE A 106 -5.10 -21.92 20.36
C PHE A 106 -6.29 -21.66 21.29
N PRO A 107 -6.11 -21.72 22.62
CA PRO A 107 -7.12 -21.32 23.58
C PRO A 107 -7.67 -19.91 23.30
N ALA A 108 -8.95 -19.67 23.55
CA ALA A 108 -9.64 -18.40 23.24
C ALA A 108 -8.91 -17.16 23.77
N SER A 109 -8.28 -17.25 24.95
CA SER A 109 -7.50 -16.17 25.55
C SER A 109 -6.25 -15.77 24.75
N LEU A 110 -5.71 -16.65 23.91
CA LEU A 110 -4.49 -16.41 23.12
C LEU A 110 -4.78 -16.07 21.66
N GLN A 111 -5.97 -16.33 21.15
CA GLN A 111 -6.30 -16.25 19.73
C GLN A 111 -5.99 -14.87 19.13
N ILE A 112 -6.46 -13.81 19.76
CA ILE A 112 -6.17 -12.45 19.27
C ILE A 112 -4.69 -12.10 19.37
N GLY A 113 -3.98 -12.58 20.39
CA GLY A 113 -2.53 -12.43 20.53
C GLY A 113 -1.76 -13.13 19.39
N ILE A 114 -2.18 -14.35 19.02
CA ILE A 114 -1.60 -15.09 17.90
C ILE A 114 -1.85 -14.35 16.57
N LEU A 115 -3.05 -13.80 16.38
CA LEU A 115 -3.34 -12.99 15.18
C LEU A 115 -2.45 -11.74 15.12
N ILE A 116 -2.30 -11.01 16.24
CA ILE A 116 -1.41 -9.85 16.33
C ILE A 116 0.05 -10.24 16.03
N LEU A 117 0.54 -11.32 16.65
CA LEU A 117 1.88 -11.83 16.39
C LEU A 117 2.06 -12.21 14.92
N GLY A 118 1.09 -12.91 14.33
CA GLY A 118 1.08 -13.23 12.91
C GLY A 118 1.21 -11.98 12.03
N ARG A 119 0.48 -10.91 12.35
CA ARG A 119 0.55 -9.64 11.61
C ARG A 119 1.89 -8.92 11.79
N LEU A 120 2.45 -8.94 13.01
CA LEU A 120 3.78 -8.38 13.27
C LEU A 120 4.87 -9.13 12.49
N VAL A 121 4.85 -10.46 12.51
CA VAL A 121 5.83 -11.29 11.77
C VAL A 121 5.63 -11.14 10.26
N GLN A 122 4.38 -11.12 9.77
CA GLN A 122 4.05 -10.92 8.35
C GLN A 122 4.57 -9.56 7.84
N GLY A 123 4.53 -8.51 8.68
CA GLY A 123 5.12 -7.20 8.38
C GLY A 123 6.63 -7.24 8.19
N GLY A 124 7.32 -8.29 8.67
CA GLY A 124 8.72 -8.55 8.36
C GLY A 124 9.01 -8.76 6.87
N GLY A 125 7.98 -8.94 6.04
CA GLY A 125 8.08 -8.88 4.58
C GLY A 125 8.39 -7.49 4.01
N ALA A 126 9.16 -6.65 4.67
CA ALA A 126 9.54 -5.28 4.26
C ALA A 126 10.56 -5.27 3.10
N ILE A 127 10.21 -5.89 1.98
CA ILE A 127 11.13 -6.17 0.86
C ILE A 127 11.08 -5.17 -0.29
N ILE A 128 10.16 -4.20 -0.28
CA ILE A 128 9.92 -3.32 -1.45
C ILE A 128 11.17 -2.51 -1.81
N SER A 129 11.82 -1.89 -0.80
CA SER A 129 13.06 -1.14 -1.02
C SER A 129 14.20 -2.03 -1.53
N VAL A 130 14.29 -3.25 -1.01
CA VAL A 130 15.29 -4.24 -1.43
C VAL A 130 15.05 -4.71 -2.86
N ALA A 131 13.79 -4.90 -3.26
CA ALA A 131 13.43 -5.27 -4.63
C ALA A 131 13.77 -4.15 -5.63
N PHE A 132 13.48 -2.88 -5.30
CA PHE A 132 13.88 -1.74 -6.14
C PHE A 132 15.39 -1.60 -6.23
N ALA A 133 16.12 -1.82 -5.12
CA ALA A 133 17.57 -1.83 -5.13
C ALA A 133 18.13 -2.97 -6.00
N ALA A 134 17.55 -4.17 -5.93
CA ALA A 134 17.95 -5.29 -6.77
C ALA A 134 17.72 -5.01 -8.27
N VAL A 135 16.66 -4.29 -8.64
CA VAL A 135 16.48 -3.80 -10.03
C VAL A 135 17.61 -2.85 -10.41
N ALA A 136 17.94 -1.90 -9.52
CA ALA A 136 19.00 -0.92 -9.80
C ALA A 136 20.38 -1.56 -9.94
N ASP A 137 20.64 -2.69 -9.25
CA ASP A 137 21.91 -3.42 -9.31
C ASP A 137 22.06 -4.24 -10.61
N HIS A 138 20.95 -4.68 -11.23
CA HIS A 138 20.97 -5.57 -12.42
C HIS A 138 20.59 -4.88 -13.72
N ILE A 139 19.99 -3.69 -13.65
CA ILE A 139 19.47 -2.97 -14.82
C ILE A 139 20.24 -1.66 -15.00
N GLU A 140 20.63 -1.40 -16.25
CA GLU A 140 21.35 -0.20 -16.65
C GLU A 140 20.59 1.10 -16.24
N PRO A 141 21.28 2.20 -15.86
CA PRO A 141 20.66 3.45 -15.40
C PRO A 141 19.58 3.98 -16.33
N GLN A 142 19.79 3.90 -17.66
CA GLN A 142 18.86 4.38 -18.69
C GLN A 142 17.52 3.65 -18.71
N ARG A 143 17.46 2.43 -18.13
CA ARG A 143 16.29 1.54 -18.14
C ARG A 143 15.66 1.31 -16.78
N ARG A 144 16.29 1.81 -15.71
CA ARG A 144 15.81 1.62 -14.33
C ARG A 144 14.38 2.10 -14.15
N SER A 145 14.03 3.26 -14.72
CA SER A 145 12.68 3.80 -14.64
C SER A 145 11.63 2.85 -15.26
N THR A 146 11.91 2.33 -16.45
CA THR A 146 11.01 1.35 -17.10
C THR A 146 10.93 0.05 -16.31
N ALA A 147 12.07 -0.46 -15.81
CA ALA A 147 12.10 -1.68 -15.00
C ALA A 147 11.32 -1.51 -13.66
N MET A 148 11.43 -0.36 -13.02
CA MET A 148 10.64 -0.05 -11.81
C MET A 148 9.14 0.05 -12.12
N ALA A 149 8.76 0.60 -13.28
CA ALA A 149 7.37 0.60 -13.73
C ALA A 149 6.82 -0.83 -13.95
N VAL A 150 7.66 -1.75 -14.47
CA VAL A 150 7.30 -3.17 -14.61
C VAL A 150 7.02 -3.83 -13.26
N LEU A 151 7.68 -3.43 -12.16
CA LEU A 151 7.36 -3.89 -10.81
C LEU A 151 6.04 -3.31 -10.30
N GLY A 152 5.65 -2.13 -10.75
CA GLY A 152 4.39 -1.49 -10.37
C GLY A 152 3.14 -2.17 -10.95
N ILE A 153 3.23 -2.71 -12.17
CA ILE A 153 2.09 -3.36 -12.84
C ILE A 153 1.51 -4.52 -12.02
N PRO A 154 2.31 -5.49 -11.51
CA PRO A 154 1.79 -6.55 -10.65
C PRO A 154 1.18 -6.05 -9.34
N ILE A 155 1.64 -4.94 -8.80
CA ILE A 155 1.06 -4.33 -7.58
C ILE A 155 -0.37 -3.87 -7.86
N GLY A 156 -0.59 -3.12 -8.95
CA GLY A 156 -1.92 -2.67 -9.35
C GLY A 156 -2.87 -3.83 -9.69
N ALA A 157 -2.37 -4.83 -10.42
CA ALA A 157 -3.13 -6.04 -10.72
C ALA A 157 -3.48 -6.83 -9.45
N ALA A 158 -2.54 -6.97 -8.52
CA ALA A 158 -2.75 -7.63 -7.23
C ALA A 158 -3.80 -6.90 -6.38
N PHE A 159 -3.80 -5.56 -6.39
CA PHE A 159 -4.83 -4.75 -5.74
C PHE A 159 -6.21 -5.05 -6.33
N ALA A 160 -6.35 -4.95 -7.64
CA ALA A 160 -7.64 -5.17 -8.32
C ALA A 160 -8.18 -6.59 -8.08
N VAL A 161 -7.33 -7.61 -8.27
CA VAL A 161 -7.72 -9.01 -8.07
C VAL A 161 -7.94 -9.33 -6.59
N GLY A 162 -7.05 -8.90 -5.70
CA GLY A 162 -7.08 -9.24 -4.29
C GLY A 162 -8.31 -8.69 -3.57
N ILE A 163 -8.65 -7.42 -3.81
CA ILE A 163 -9.80 -6.76 -3.18
C ILE A 163 -11.14 -7.41 -3.59
N ILE A 164 -11.24 -7.94 -4.80
CA ILE A 164 -12.46 -8.62 -5.28
C ILE A 164 -12.46 -10.10 -4.91
N ALA A 165 -11.37 -10.81 -5.18
CA ALA A 165 -11.28 -12.24 -4.95
C ALA A 165 -11.23 -12.61 -3.45
N GLY A 166 -10.63 -11.73 -2.61
CA GLY A 166 -10.48 -11.98 -1.18
C GLY A 166 -11.80 -12.27 -0.48
N PRO A 167 -12.80 -11.38 -0.54
CA PRO A 167 -14.11 -11.62 0.09
C PRO A 167 -14.85 -12.84 -0.49
N ILE A 168 -14.74 -13.09 -1.79
CA ILE A 168 -15.36 -14.25 -2.43
C ILE A 168 -14.75 -15.52 -1.87
N LEU A 169 -13.43 -15.64 -1.86
CA LEU A 169 -12.72 -16.80 -1.35
C LEU A 169 -12.93 -16.98 0.16
N ALA A 170 -12.92 -15.88 0.93
CA ALA A 170 -13.20 -15.91 2.36
C ALA A 170 -14.63 -16.41 2.64
N GLY A 171 -15.60 -16.00 1.84
CA GLY A 171 -16.99 -16.44 1.98
C GLY A 171 -17.23 -17.89 1.60
N LEU A 172 -16.41 -18.45 0.69
CA LEU A 172 -16.51 -19.85 0.22
C LEU A 172 -15.67 -20.81 1.07
N LEU A 173 -14.45 -20.42 1.42
CA LEU A 173 -13.43 -21.28 2.02
C LEU A 173 -13.01 -20.86 3.43
N GLY A 174 -13.53 -19.73 3.91
CA GLY A 174 -13.16 -19.14 5.18
C GLY A 174 -11.92 -18.24 5.08
N THR A 175 -11.83 -17.25 5.99
CA THR A 175 -10.68 -16.31 6.02
C THR A 175 -9.35 -16.99 6.33
N PRO A 176 -9.24 -18.04 7.17
CA PRO A 176 -7.99 -18.78 7.36
C PRO A 176 -7.38 -19.28 6.05
N PHE A 177 -8.20 -19.69 5.07
CA PHE A 177 -7.71 -20.13 3.76
C PHE A 177 -6.91 -19.03 3.05
N LEU A 178 -7.32 -17.76 3.16
CA LEU A 178 -6.58 -16.64 2.55
C LEU A 178 -5.19 -16.50 3.15
N PHE A 179 -5.06 -16.68 4.45
CA PHE A 179 -3.78 -16.64 5.14
C PHE A 179 -2.88 -17.82 4.75
N TRP A 180 -3.43 -19.04 4.66
CA TRP A 180 -2.71 -20.22 4.13
C TRP A 180 -2.24 -19.97 2.71
N LEU A 181 -3.14 -19.52 1.82
CA LEU A 181 -2.81 -19.20 0.43
C LEU A 181 -1.69 -18.16 0.36
N THR A 182 -1.79 -17.08 1.14
CA THR A 182 -0.77 -16.03 1.22
C THR A 182 0.58 -16.57 1.67
N GLY A 183 0.61 -17.46 2.67
CA GLY A 183 1.82 -18.12 3.14
C GLY A 183 2.47 -18.98 2.07
N PHE A 184 1.70 -19.81 1.36
CA PHE A 184 2.22 -20.64 0.27
C PHE A 184 2.67 -19.83 -0.94
N LEU A 185 1.97 -18.74 -1.30
CA LEU A 185 2.42 -17.83 -2.33
C LEU A 185 3.78 -17.20 -1.96
N GLY A 186 3.97 -16.82 -0.69
CA GLY A 186 5.25 -16.33 -0.19
C GLY A 186 6.38 -17.36 -0.33
N LEU A 187 6.17 -18.60 0.10
CA LEU A 187 7.15 -19.68 -0.09
C LEU A 187 7.44 -19.95 -1.58
N GLY A 188 6.43 -19.87 -2.43
CA GLY A 188 6.61 -19.99 -3.87
C GLY A 188 7.54 -18.90 -4.43
N THR A 189 7.44 -17.66 -3.92
CA THR A 189 8.36 -16.59 -4.32
C THR A 189 9.78 -16.80 -3.82
N ASP A 190 9.97 -17.41 -2.63
CA ASP A 190 11.31 -17.77 -2.15
C ASP A 190 12.02 -18.74 -3.08
N LEU A 191 11.29 -19.73 -3.61
CA LEU A 191 11.82 -20.66 -4.63
C LEU A 191 12.17 -19.93 -5.92
N LEU A 192 11.33 -18.97 -6.37
CA LEU A 192 11.62 -18.16 -7.55
C LEU A 192 12.87 -17.30 -7.36
N LEU A 193 12.99 -16.62 -6.20
CA LEU A 193 14.16 -15.82 -5.86
C LEU A 193 15.42 -16.68 -5.78
N ALA A 194 15.34 -17.83 -5.12
CA ALA A 194 16.45 -18.78 -5.01
C ALA A 194 16.94 -19.28 -6.38
N ARG A 195 16.02 -19.46 -7.33
CA ARG A 195 16.31 -20.01 -8.66
C ARG A 195 16.79 -18.97 -9.67
N TYR A 196 16.23 -17.75 -9.64
CA TYR A 196 16.38 -16.79 -10.75
C TYR A 196 17.07 -15.48 -10.36
N LEU A 197 17.19 -15.14 -9.07
CA LEU A 197 17.92 -13.95 -8.66
C LEU A 197 19.38 -14.32 -8.34
N PRO A 198 20.36 -13.88 -9.14
CA PRO A 198 21.76 -14.10 -8.84
C PRO A 198 22.18 -13.31 -7.59
N GLU A 199 23.19 -13.78 -6.90
CA GLU A 199 23.82 -13.00 -5.83
C GLU A 199 24.64 -11.89 -6.48
N ALA A 200 24.27 -10.64 -6.23
CA ALA A 200 25.07 -9.48 -6.58
C ALA A 200 26.08 -9.21 -5.46
N PRO A 201 27.32 -8.78 -5.79
CA PRO A 201 28.28 -8.35 -4.77
C PRO A 201 27.67 -7.19 -3.95
N PRO A 202 27.99 -7.10 -2.65
CA PRO A 202 27.51 -6.03 -1.79
C PRO A 202 27.80 -4.66 -2.38
N SER A 203 26.78 -3.79 -2.43
CA SER A 203 26.95 -2.42 -2.88
C SER A 203 27.78 -1.63 -1.86
N ARG A 204 28.80 -0.92 -2.34
CA ARG A 204 29.69 -0.08 -1.51
C ARG A 204 29.25 1.39 -1.44
N THR A 205 28.08 1.73 -1.97
CA THR A 205 27.55 3.12 -1.90
C THR A 205 27.21 3.46 -0.46
N ALA A 206 27.77 4.54 0.05
CA ALA A 206 27.45 5.04 1.38
C ALA A 206 25.95 5.40 1.44
N PRO A 207 25.22 4.90 2.45
CA PRO A 207 23.79 5.25 2.58
C PRO A 207 23.65 6.74 2.89
N VAL A 208 22.78 7.41 2.13
CA VAL A 208 22.42 8.81 2.42
C VAL A 208 21.69 8.84 3.77
N PRO A 209 22.11 9.73 4.71
CA PRO A 209 21.45 9.81 6.01
C PRO A 209 20.00 10.23 5.86
N LEU A 210 19.11 9.54 6.57
CA LEU A 210 17.67 9.82 6.57
C LEU A 210 17.36 11.27 6.99
N THR A 211 18.24 11.87 7.81
CA THR A 211 18.14 13.26 8.25
C THR A 211 18.13 14.25 7.08
N GLU A 212 18.94 14.05 6.05
CA GLU A 212 18.94 14.90 4.86
C GLU A 212 17.59 14.85 4.11
N VAL A 213 16.97 13.68 4.10
CA VAL A 213 15.66 13.47 3.46
C VAL A 213 14.56 14.15 4.26
N LEU A 214 14.59 14.06 5.59
CA LEU A 214 13.57 14.61 6.47
C LEU A 214 13.67 16.16 6.61
N HIS A 215 14.83 16.75 6.36
CA HIS A 215 15.00 18.20 6.34
C HIS A 215 14.60 18.87 5.02
N ASN A 216 14.10 18.11 4.05
CA ASN A 216 13.55 18.64 2.81
C ASN A 216 12.03 18.85 2.94
N PRO A 217 11.51 20.08 3.12
CA PRO A 217 10.09 20.32 3.41
C PRO A 217 9.12 19.80 2.33
N PRO A 218 9.36 19.97 1.02
CA PRO A 218 8.54 19.36 -0.02
C PRO A 218 8.49 17.83 0.05
N LEU A 219 9.63 17.19 0.31
CA LEU A 219 9.73 15.75 0.42
C LEU A 219 8.92 15.23 1.63
N LEU A 220 9.03 15.93 2.77
CA LEU A 220 8.25 15.62 3.96
C LEU A 220 6.75 15.80 3.70
N ALA A 221 6.32 16.87 3.03
CA ALA A 221 4.91 17.10 2.71
C ALA A 221 4.32 15.99 1.83
N TYR A 222 5.03 15.55 0.78
CA TYR A 222 4.58 14.45 -0.07
C TYR A 222 4.61 13.10 0.65
N SER A 223 5.58 12.90 1.53
CA SER A 223 5.67 11.68 2.35
C SER A 223 4.56 11.62 3.42
N MET A 224 4.16 12.76 4.00
CA MET A 224 2.97 12.87 4.83
C MET A 224 1.68 12.63 4.04
N GLY A 225 1.64 13.00 2.76
CA GLY A 225 0.59 12.57 1.84
C GLY A 225 0.50 11.05 1.76
N GLY A 226 1.64 10.36 1.64
CA GLY A 226 1.72 8.89 1.69
C GLY A 226 1.22 8.28 3.02
N PHE A 227 1.54 8.92 4.15
CA PHE A 227 0.98 8.55 5.45
C PHE A 227 -0.55 8.66 5.45
N LEU A 228 -1.09 9.79 5.01
CA LEU A 228 -2.53 10.04 5.04
C LEU A 228 -3.31 9.10 4.12
N ILE A 229 -2.82 8.81 2.91
CA ILE A 229 -3.52 7.89 1.99
C ILE A 229 -3.63 6.49 2.59
N ASN A 230 -2.59 5.98 3.25
CA ASN A 230 -2.63 4.67 3.92
C ASN A 230 -3.41 4.69 5.23
N PHE A 231 -3.43 5.81 5.94
CA PHE A 231 -4.34 6.04 7.06
C PHE A 231 -5.80 5.90 6.61
N PHE A 232 -6.18 6.56 5.50
CA PHE A 232 -7.50 6.43 4.91
C PHE A 232 -7.80 5.01 4.46
N MET A 233 -6.88 4.36 3.77
CA MET A 233 -7.04 2.97 3.29
C MET A 233 -7.33 2.02 4.46
N SER A 234 -6.51 2.07 5.51
CA SER A 234 -6.67 1.18 6.67
C SER A 234 -7.98 1.45 7.41
N THR A 235 -8.36 2.72 7.55
CA THR A 235 -9.63 3.10 8.19
C THR A 235 -10.83 2.66 7.35
N PHE A 236 -10.78 2.87 6.03
CA PHE A 236 -11.84 2.44 5.12
C PHE A 236 -12.05 0.93 5.19
N PHE A 237 -11.00 0.13 5.06
CA PHE A 237 -11.10 -1.33 5.11
C PHE A 237 -11.38 -1.90 6.50
N PHE A 238 -11.20 -1.10 7.56
CA PHE A 238 -11.68 -1.47 8.89
C PHE A 238 -13.21 -1.32 8.98
N TYR A 239 -13.78 -0.21 8.51
CA TYR A 239 -15.21 0.10 8.64
C TYR A 239 -16.08 -0.48 7.53
N PHE A 240 -15.57 -0.54 6.28
CA PHE A 240 -16.32 -1.00 5.12
C PHE A 240 -17.01 -2.37 5.35
N PRO A 241 -16.30 -3.44 5.78
CA PRO A 241 -16.95 -4.72 6.02
C PRO A 241 -17.99 -4.67 7.14
N LEU A 242 -17.79 -3.82 8.16
CA LEU A 242 -18.76 -3.64 9.24
C LEU A 242 -20.06 -2.99 8.76
N ILE A 243 -19.95 -2.00 7.88
CA ILE A 243 -21.10 -1.30 7.30
C ILE A 243 -21.86 -2.21 6.35
N VAL A 244 -21.15 -2.82 5.41
CA VAL A 244 -21.74 -3.64 4.34
C VAL A 244 -22.40 -4.90 4.90
N THR A 245 -21.78 -5.55 5.89
CA THR A 245 -22.38 -6.73 6.55
C THR A 245 -23.39 -6.36 7.60
N GLY A 246 -23.08 -5.39 8.48
CA GLY A 246 -23.90 -5.06 9.64
C GLY A 246 -25.15 -4.26 9.30
N GLN A 247 -25.06 -3.29 8.38
CA GLN A 247 -26.18 -2.42 8.04
C GLN A 247 -26.94 -2.91 6.79
N HIS A 248 -26.22 -3.44 5.79
CA HIS A 248 -26.82 -3.87 4.52
C HIS A 248 -26.96 -5.39 4.36
N HIS A 249 -26.55 -6.16 5.38
CA HIS A 249 -26.69 -7.62 5.46
C HIS A 249 -26.11 -8.39 4.25
N LEU A 250 -25.14 -7.80 3.54
CA LEU A 250 -24.46 -8.47 2.42
C LEU A 250 -23.53 -9.56 2.94
N LYS A 251 -23.57 -10.72 2.29
CA LYS A 251 -22.59 -11.79 2.51
C LYS A 251 -21.25 -11.41 1.92
N MET A 252 -20.14 -11.92 2.47
CA MET A 252 -18.78 -11.66 1.92
C MET A 252 -18.69 -12.01 0.43
N THR A 253 -19.33 -13.10 0.00
CA THR A 253 -19.37 -13.49 -1.42
C THR A 253 -20.05 -12.46 -2.34
N GLN A 254 -20.80 -11.52 -1.80
CA GLN A 254 -21.52 -10.48 -2.55
C GLN A 254 -20.77 -9.13 -2.57
N TYR A 255 -19.65 -9.00 -1.86
CA TYR A 255 -18.88 -7.75 -1.79
C TYR A 255 -18.40 -7.26 -3.16
N TYR A 256 -18.21 -8.17 -4.12
CA TYR A 256 -17.86 -7.80 -5.48
C TYR A 256 -18.90 -6.87 -6.14
N ALA A 257 -20.19 -7.03 -5.79
CA ALA A 257 -21.26 -6.18 -6.33
C ALA A 257 -21.11 -4.70 -5.92
N VAL A 258 -20.43 -4.45 -4.78
CA VAL A 258 -20.14 -3.11 -4.27
C VAL A 258 -18.75 -2.65 -4.71
N LEU A 259 -17.74 -3.50 -4.54
CA LEU A 259 -16.33 -3.14 -4.79
C LEU A 259 -16.00 -3.00 -6.27
N LEU A 260 -16.56 -3.86 -7.13
CA LEU A 260 -16.23 -3.86 -8.56
C LEU A 260 -16.65 -2.55 -9.27
N PRO A 261 -17.90 -2.04 -9.11
CA PRO A 261 -18.27 -0.74 -9.70
C PRO A 261 -17.39 0.41 -9.21
N MET A 262 -17.10 0.46 -7.90
CA MET A 262 -16.21 1.47 -7.31
C MET A 262 -14.84 1.46 -7.97
N MET A 263 -14.26 0.26 -8.13
CA MET A 263 -12.92 0.08 -8.70
C MET A 263 -12.88 0.37 -10.20
N LEU A 264 -13.92 0.00 -10.96
CA LEU A 264 -13.98 0.29 -12.39
C LEU A 264 -14.03 1.79 -12.65
N ILE A 265 -14.89 2.52 -11.93
CA ILE A 265 -15.00 3.98 -12.06
C ILE A 265 -13.67 4.64 -11.67
N SER A 266 -13.07 4.23 -10.54
CA SER A 266 -11.80 4.81 -10.08
C SER A 266 -10.62 4.45 -10.99
N GLY A 267 -10.63 3.27 -11.59
CA GLY A 267 -9.63 2.87 -12.59
C GLY A 267 -9.62 3.79 -13.80
N VAL A 268 -10.79 4.17 -14.31
CA VAL A 268 -10.91 5.15 -15.41
C VAL A 268 -10.38 6.52 -14.98
N THR A 269 -10.76 6.99 -13.79
CA THR A 269 -10.31 8.30 -13.28
C THR A 269 -8.81 8.33 -13.01
N MET A 270 -8.21 7.21 -12.58
CA MET A 270 -6.77 7.08 -12.37
C MET A 270 -5.97 7.42 -13.64
N PHE A 271 -6.42 7.00 -14.82
CA PHE A 271 -5.76 7.37 -16.08
C PHE A 271 -5.77 8.88 -16.32
N GLY A 272 -6.89 9.55 -16.02
CA GLY A 272 -7.00 11.01 -16.10
C GLY A 272 -6.03 11.71 -15.15
N PHE A 273 -5.96 11.26 -13.90
CA PHE A 273 -5.04 11.77 -12.89
C PHE A 273 -3.58 11.57 -13.29
N SER A 274 -3.20 10.36 -13.73
CA SER A 274 -1.84 10.06 -14.18
C SER A 274 -1.43 10.91 -15.37
N ARG A 275 -2.31 11.00 -16.39
CA ARG A 275 -2.04 11.83 -17.59
C ARG A 275 -1.90 13.32 -17.23
N GLY A 276 -2.76 13.84 -16.36
CA GLY A 276 -2.65 15.22 -15.88
C GLY A 276 -1.34 15.46 -15.11
N ALA A 277 -0.91 14.50 -14.29
CA ALA A 277 0.35 14.58 -13.55
C ALA A 277 1.59 14.60 -14.47
N ASP A 278 1.54 13.86 -15.58
CA ASP A 278 2.60 13.87 -16.60
C ASP A 278 2.70 15.23 -17.31
N HIS A 279 1.59 15.96 -17.45
CA HIS A 279 1.54 17.32 -18.01
C HIS A 279 1.86 18.43 -16.96
N GLY A 280 2.39 18.08 -15.80
CA GLY A 280 2.81 19.04 -14.77
C GLY A 280 1.73 19.39 -13.73
N TRP A 281 0.52 18.83 -13.83
CA TRP A 281 -0.59 19.08 -12.90
C TRP A 281 -0.57 18.17 -11.67
N GLY A 282 0.52 17.45 -11.42
CA GLY A 282 0.58 16.44 -10.34
C GLY A 282 0.25 17.02 -8.96
N LYS A 283 0.80 18.19 -8.60
CA LYS A 283 0.55 18.83 -7.31
C LYS A 283 -0.92 19.26 -7.14
N PRO A 284 -1.53 20.06 -8.03
CA PRO A 284 -2.95 20.42 -7.89
C PRO A 284 -3.88 19.22 -7.94
N LEU A 285 -3.59 18.22 -8.77
CA LEU A 285 -4.37 16.98 -8.82
C LEU A 285 -4.28 16.20 -7.50
N ALA A 286 -3.10 16.15 -6.86
CA ALA A 286 -2.96 15.54 -5.54
C ALA A 286 -3.78 16.28 -4.48
N ALA A 287 -3.81 17.61 -4.51
CA ALA A 287 -4.66 18.40 -3.62
C ALA A 287 -6.15 18.08 -3.83
N ILE A 288 -6.63 18.09 -5.08
CA ILE A 288 -8.01 17.76 -5.41
C ILE A 288 -8.35 16.33 -4.97
N ALA A 289 -7.42 15.36 -5.16
CA ALA A 289 -7.65 13.98 -4.78
C ALA A 289 -7.89 13.80 -3.27
N PHE A 290 -7.21 14.58 -2.41
CA PHE A 290 -7.48 14.58 -0.97
C PHE A 290 -8.88 15.11 -0.63
N LEU A 291 -9.44 16.04 -1.39
CA LEU A 291 -10.79 16.54 -1.16
C LEU A 291 -11.87 15.48 -1.36
N PHE A 292 -11.65 14.44 -2.18
CA PHE A 292 -12.61 13.35 -2.36
C PHE A 292 -12.85 12.55 -1.06
N PHE A 293 -11.88 12.52 -0.14
CA PHE A 293 -12.07 11.85 1.15
C PHE A 293 -13.07 12.57 2.06
N VAL A 294 -13.29 13.86 1.89
CA VAL A 294 -14.23 14.65 2.70
C VAL A 294 -15.69 14.18 2.45
N PRO A 295 -16.23 14.28 1.23
CA PRO A 295 -17.59 13.79 0.97
C PRO A 295 -17.68 12.25 1.10
N SER A 296 -16.60 11.50 0.80
CA SER A 296 -16.58 10.06 1.05
C SER A 296 -16.84 9.74 2.52
N SER A 297 -16.15 10.41 3.44
CA SER A 297 -16.32 10.20 4.89
C SER A 297 -17.70 10.62 5.38
N LEU A 298 -18.22 11.73 4.88
CA LEU A 298 -19.57 12.21 5.21
C LEU A 298 -20.63 11.17 4.80
N LEU A 299 -20.58 10.73 3.56
CA LEU A 299 -21.55 9.78 3.00
C LEU A 299 -21.45 8.39 3.62
N LEU A 300 -20.26 7.99 4.05
CA LEU A 300 -20.05 6.66 4.67
C LEU A 300 -20.65 6.60 6.09
N PHE A 301 -20.59 7.70 6.85
CA PHE A 301 -20.93 7.71 8.26
C PHE A 301 -22.20 8.50 8.62
N ARG A 302 -22.61 9.47 7.80
CA ARG A 302 -23.74 10.37 8.02
C ARG A 302 -24.44 10.77 6.72
N PRO A 303 -24.90 9.81 5.90
CA PRO A 303 -25.58 10.12 4.63
C PRO A 303 -26.86 10.92 4.83
N GLU A 304 -27.49 10.82 6.00
CA GLU A 304 -28.69 11.58 6.37
C GLU A 304 -28.47 13.09 6.39
N TRP A 305 -27.23 13.57 6.62
CA TRP A 305 -26.93 15.00 6.61
C TRP A 305 -27.02 15.64 5.22
N VAL A 306 -26.97 14.83 4.17
CA VAL A 306 -27.17 15.26 2.79
C VAL A 306 -28.48 14.74 2.19
N GLY A 307 -29.41 14.32 3.03
CA GLY A 307 -30.75 13.88 2.61
C GLY A 307 -30.80 12.48 1.98
N LEU A 308 -29.76 11.67 2.18
CA LEU A 308 -29.72 10.29 1.68
C LEU A 308 -30.11 9.30 2.79
N ASP A 309 -30.91 8.30 2.37
CA ASP A 309 -31.34 7.24 3.28
C ASP A 309 -30.20 6.27 3.58
N PRO A 310 -29.76 6.15 4.88
CA PRO A 310 -28.66 5.24 5.27
C PRO A 310 -29.01 3.75 5.07
N ALA A 311 -30.29 3.40 4.96
CA ALA A 311 -30.68 2.01 4.72
C ALA A 311 -30.43 1.57 3.26
N ARG A 312 -30.29 2.52 2.34
CA ARG A 312 -29.98 2.23 0.94
C ARG A 312 -28.49 1.99 0.73
N LEU A 313 -28.14 1.12 -0.22
CA LEU A 313 -26.76 0.83 -0.57
C LEU A 313 -26.07 1.99 -1.34
N ALA A 314 -26.86 2.88 -1.95
CA ALA A 314 -26.37 3.98 -2.78
C ALA A 314 -25.38 4.92 -2.07
N PRO A 315 -25.60 5.37 -0.81
CA PRO A 315 -24.62 6.18 -0.08
C PRO A 315 -23.26 5.48 0.06
N VAL A 316 -23.26 4.17 0.35
CA VAL A 316 -22.03 3.38 0.49
C VAL A 316 -21.30 3.25 -0.85
N LEU A 317 -22.06 3.03 -1.95
CA LEU A 317 -21.49 2.98 -3.30
C LEU A 317 -20.84 4.31 -3.70
N ILE A 318 -21.52 5.42 -3.44
CA ILE A 318 -21.00 6.76 -3.76
C ILE A 318 -19.78 7.06 -2.87
N ALA A 319 -19.89 6.83 -1.56
CA ALA A 319 -18.80 7.06 -0.61
C ALA A 319 -17.55 6.27 -1.00
N GLY A 320 -17.70 4.97 -1.28
CA GLY A 320 -16.59 4.12 -1.67
C GLY A 320 -16.01 4.51 -3.05
N THR A 321 -16.85 4.92 -4.01
CA THR A 321 -16.37 5.41 -5.31
C THR A 321 -15.50 6.67 -5.13
N LEU A 322 -15.95 7.63 -4.32
CA LEU A 322 -15.19 8.84 -4.01
C LEU A 322 -13.88 8.50 -3.29
N PHE A 323 -13.92 7.58 -2.32
CA PHE A 323 -12.73 7.05 -1.66
C PHE A 323 -11.72 6.49 -2.68
N TYR A 324 -12.17 5.58 -3.55
CA TYR A 324 -11.29 4.96 -4.53
C TYR A 324 -10.75 5.96 -5.57
N ILE A 325 -11.53 6.96 -6.00
CA ILE A 325 -11.05 8.04 -6.89
C ILE A 325 -9.90 8.80 -6.22
N GLY A 326 -10.06 9.22 -4.97
CA GLY A 326 -9.00 9.89 -4.21
C GLY A 326 -7.78 9.00 -4.02
N PHE A 327 -7.99 7.75 -3.59
CA PHE A 327 -6.94 6.77 -3.33
C PHE A 327 -6.14 6.44 -4.59
N THR A 328 -6.80 5.99 -5.66
CA THR A 328 -6.12 5.57 -6.90
C THR A 328 -5.51 6.76 -7.66
N GLY A 329 -6.03 7.98 -7.47
CA GLY A 329 -5.44 9.19 -8.01
C GLY A 329 -4.12 9.57 -7.31
N LEU A 330 -4.06 9.41 -5.98
CA LEU A 330 -2.86 9.75 -5.18
C LEU A 330 -1.75 8.71 -5.30
N GLU A 331 -2.08 7.42 -5.42
CA GLU A 331 -1.10 6.32 -5.44
C GLU A 331 0.03 6.52 -6.46
N PRO A 332 -0.21 6.83 -7.73
CA PRO A 332 0.87 7.08 -8.69
C PRO A 332 1.46 8.48 -8.57
N ILE A 333 0.69 9.48 -8.13
CA ILE A 333 1.12 10.89 -8.11
C ILE A 333 2.12 11.14 -6.97
N LEU A 334 1.86 10.68 -5.75
CA LEU A 334 2.70 10.99 -4.60
C LEU A 334 4.14 10.45 -4.76
N PRO A 335 4.39 9.17 -5.13
CA PRO A 335 5.74 8.70 -5.39
C PRO A 335 6.44 9.46 -6.53
N SER A 336 5.69 9.86 -7.57
CA SER A 336 6.22 10.68 -8.66
C SER A 336 6.65 12.06 -8.17
N LEU A 337 5.86 12.72 -7.29
CA LEU A 337 6.24 13.99 -6.69
C LEU A 337 7.45 13.86 -5.77
N VAL A 338 7.51 12.81 -4.94
CA VAL A 338 8.67 12.47 -4.12
C VAL A 338 9.93 12.33 -4.99
N SER A 339 9.82 11.58 -6.09
CA SER A 339 10.96 11.36 -7.00
C SER A 339 11.48 12.65 -7.66
N LYS A 340 10.60 13.61 -7.92
CA LYS A 340 10.94 14.89 -8.55
C LYS A 340 11.66 15.85 -7.60
N VAL A 341 11.41 15.75 -6.28
CA VAL A 341 12.04 16.63 -5.27
C VAL A 341 13.22 15.95 -4.55
N ALA A 342 13.39 14.65 -4.73
CA ALA A 342 14.50 13.91 -4.14
C ALA A 342 15.84 14.34 -4.77
N PRO A 343 16.91 14.51 -3.97
CA PRO A 343 18.25 14.67 -4.51
C PRO A 343 18.65 13.46 -5.36
N GLU A 344 19.47 13.68 -6.41
CA GLU A 344 19.86 12.58 -7.33
C GLU A 344 20.59 11.43 -6.65
N ASN A 345 21.44 11.75 -5.66
CA ASN A 345 22.17 10.78 -4.85
C ASN A 345 21.34 10.14 -3.75
N ALA A 346 20.12 10.66 -3.46
CA ALA A 346 19.28 10.25 -2.34
C ALA A 346 17.92 9.67 -2.76
N TYR A 347 17.72 9.34 -4.04
CA TYR A 347 16.43 8.85 -4.56
C TYR A 347 15.89 7.63 -3.81
N GLY A 348 16.74 6.62 -3.57
CA GLY A 348 16.35 5.42 -2.81
C GLY A 348 16.01 5.72 -1.35
N ALA A 349 16.75 6.63 -0.71
CA ALA A 349 16.47 7.06 0.67
C ALA A 349 15.16 7.84 0.77
N ALA A 350 14.86 8.70 -0.22
CA ALA A 350 13.63 9.46 -0.30
C ALA A 350 12.39 8.56 -0.45
N LEU A 351 12.43 7.58 -1.36
CA LEU A 351 11.36 6.58 -1.50
C LEU A 351 11.27 5.67 -0.27
N GLY A 352 12.39 5.34 0.36
CA GLY A 352 12.42 4.59 1.62
C GLY A 352 11.70 5.34 2.75
N ALA A 353 11.95 6.64 2.91
CA ALA A 353 11.27 7.50 3.87
C ALA A 353 9.77 7.62 3.56
N TYR A 354 9.43 7.83 2.30
CA TYR A 354 8.04 7.86 1.83
C TYR A 354 7.31 6.56 2.20
N ASN A 355 7.87 5.41 1.87
CA ASN A 355 7.27 4.10 2.18
C ASN A 355 7.17 3.86 3.69
N THR A 356 8.17 4.29 4.48
CA THR A 356 8.13 4.19 5.94
C THR A 356 6.94 4.95 6.51
N LEU A 357 6.74 6.22 6.09
CA LEU A 357 5.59 7.03 6.52
C LEU A 357 4.27 6.45 6.00
N GLN A 358 4.23 5.94 4.79
CA GLN A 358 3.07 5.27 4.22
C GLN A 358 2.63 4.07 5.08
N PHE A 359 3.55 3.20 5.47
CA PHE A 359 3.23 2.06 6.35
C PHE A 359 2.89 2.47 7.78
N LEU A 360 3.53 3.52 8.30
CA LEU A 360 3.15 4.09 9.59
C LEU A 360 1.72 4.65 9.55
N GLY A 361 1.32 5.26 8.43
CA GLY A 361 -0.06 5.68 8.19
C GLY A 361 -1.06 4.52 8.26
N SER A 362 -0.70 3.36 7.70
CA SER A 362 -1.51 2.15 7.79
C SER A 362 -1.66 1.66 9.24
N PHE A 363 -0.58 1.69 10.03
CA PHE A 363 -0.62 1.34 11.46
C PHE A 363 -1.53 2.28 12.24
N VAL A 364 -1.31 3.58 12.09
CA VAL A 364 -2.10 4.60 12.82
C VAL A 364 -3.57 4.55 12.38
N GLY A 365 -3.84 4.40 11.08
CA GLY A 365 -5.20 4.30 10.55
C GLY A 365 -5.99 3.13 11.13
N GLY A 366 -5.40 1.93 11.15
CA GLY A 366 -6.03 0.76 11.76
C GLY A 366 -6.27 0.93 13.28
N SER A 367 -5.24 1.41 14.00
CA SER A 367 -5.32 1.61 15.45
C SER A 367 -6.34 2.68 15.84
N VAL A 368 -6.37 3.82 15.12
CA VAL A 368 -7.34 4.91 15.34
C VAL A 368 -8.74 4.45 14.98
N ALA A 369 -8.93 3.72 13.88
CA ALA A 369 -10.22 3.16 13.50
C ALA A 369 -10.78 2.25 14.62
N GLY A 370 -9.94 1.35 15.14
CA GLY A 370 -10.32 0.49 16.26
C GLY A 370 -10.64 1.27 17.55
N ALA A 371 -9.80 2.24 17.91
CA ALA A 371 -9.99 3.07 19.12
C ALA A 371 -11.27 3.90 19.03
N LEU A 372 -11.50 4.59 17.91
CA LEU A 372 -12.68 5.46 17.73
C LEU A 372 -13.98 4.68 17.52
N SER A 373 -13.91 3.38 17.27
CA SER A 373 -15.11 2.54 17.07
C SER A 373 -15.97 2.36 18.34
N HIS A 374 -15.43 2.70 19.52
CA HIS A 374 -16.18 2.75 20.77
C HIS A 374 -17.01 4.03 20.94
N TYR A 375 -16.69 5.07 20.18
CA TYR A 375 -17.38 6.36 20.19
C TYR A 375 -18.43 6.41 19.07
N SER A 376 -19.15 7.52 18.99
CA SER A 376 -20.12 7.72 17.90
C SER A 376 -19.41 7.76 16.52
N SER A 377 -20.12 7.35 15.48
CA SER A 377 -19.64 7.44 14.08
C SER A 377 -19.20 8.85 13.66
N GLY A 378 -19.68 9.88 14.37
CA GLY A 378 -19.27 11.26 14.17
C GLY A 378 -17.78 11.51 14.45
N HIS A 379 -17.19 10.86 15.45
CA HIS A 379 -15.79 11.09 15.81
C HIS A 379 -14.84 10.58 14.70
N ILE A 380 -15.11 9.40 14.14
CA ILE A 380 -14.30 8.90 13.04
C ILE A 380 -14.50 9.72 11.76
N MET A 381 -15.75 10.11 11.48
CA MET A 381 -16.06 10.99 10.35
C MET A 381 -15.30 12.31 10.43
N THR A 382 -15.36 13.01 11.58
CA THR A 382 -14.64 14.29 11.75
C THR A 382 -13.13 14.11 11.66
N THR A 383 -12.57 13.01 12.18
CA THR A 383 -11.15 12.67 12.06
C THR A 383 -10.75 12.50 10.61
N LEU A 384 -11.54 11.77 9.82
CA LEU A 384 -11.26 11.58 8.38
C LEU A 384 -11.42 12.89 7.59
N ILE A 385 -12.47 13.67 7.86
CA ILE A 385 -12.63 14.99 7.22
C ILE A 385 -11.44 15.89 7.53
N ALA A 386 -11.02 15.97 8.79
CA ALA A 386 -9.85 16.74 9.18
C ALA A 386 -8.58 16.25 8.48
N ALA A 387 -8.36 14.94 8.41
CA ALA A 387 -7.21 14.35 7.70
C ALA A 387 -7.23 14.67 6.20
N GLY A 388 -8.40 14.65 5.54
CA GLY A 388 -8.55 15.03 4.14
C GLY A 388 -8.21 16.50 3.89
N LEU A 389 -8.70 17.39 4.75
CA LEU A 389 -8.39 18.82 4.69
C LEU A 389 -6.91 19.10 4.96
N VAL A 390 -6.30 18.40 5.93
CA VAL A 390 -4.85 18.47 6.19
C VAL A 390 -4.07 18.02 4.96
N GLY A 391 -4.46 16.91 4.33
CA GLY A 391 -3.83 16.43 3.10
C GLY A 391 -3.92 17.46 1.96
N PHE A 392 -5.10 18.06 1.76
CA PHE A 392 -5.29 19.14 0.81
C PHE A 392 -4.36 20.34 1.10
N LEU A 393 -4.34 20.83 2.34
CA LEU A 393 -3.51 21.96 2.75
C LEU A 393 -2.02 21.67 2.60
N LEU A 394 -1.56 20.45 2.95
CA LEU A 394 -0.17 20.04 2.74
C LEU A 394 0.23 20.08 1.27
N MET A 395 -0.66 19.61 0.37
CA MET A 395 -0.37 19.67 -1.07
C MET A 395 -0.35 21.10 -1.58
N VAL A 396 -1.25 21.97 -1.15
CA VAL A 396 -1.29 23.37 -1.54
C VAL A 396 -0.05 24.14 -1.02
N ALA A 397 0.32 23.91 0.24
CA ALA A 397 1.44 24.59 0.90
C ALA A 397 2.83 24.10 0.44
N ALA A 398 2.94 22.86 -0.08
CA ALA A 398 4.21 22.36 -0.59
C ALA A 398 4.79 23.31 -1.64
N LYS A 399 6.08 23.64 -1.54
CA LYS A 399 6.74 24.54 -2.51
C LYS A 399 6.64 23.96 -3.92
N PRO A 400 6.44 24.81 -4.96
CA PRO A 400 6.40 24.34 -6.34
C PRO A 400 7.73 23.66 -6.70
N ILE A 401 7.63 22.58 -7.47
CA ILE A 401 8.81 21.89 -8.02
C ILE A 401 9.40 22.85 -9.06
N ARG A 402 10.60 23.38 -8.78
CA ARG A 402 11.33 24.14 -9.81
C ARG A 402 11.69 23.18 -10.93
N PRO A 403 11.45 23.53 -12.22
CA PRO A 403 12.01 22.76 -13.31
C PRO A 403 13.51 22.63 -13.08
N ARG A 404 14.05 21.39 -13.20
CA ARG A 404 15.50 21.22 -13.20
C ARG A 404 16.06 22.05 -14.35
N GLU A 405 16.88 23.03 -14.05
CA GLU A 405 17.71 23.68 -15.06
C GLU A 405 18.59 22.56 -15.63
N THR A 406 18.32 22.20 -16.88
CA THR A 406 19.24 21.34 -17.64
C THR A 406 20.53 22.15 -17.77
N THR A 407 21.48 21.92 -16.87
CA THR A 407 22.85 22.34 -17.09
C THR A 407 23.28 21.68 -18.42
N GLN A 408 23.42 22.54 -19.41
CA GLN A 408 23.94 22.22 -20.75
C GLN A 408 25.38 21.74 -20.68
#